data_749a9dccbb03dab58613552011ae4ba1
#
_entry.id   749a9dccbb03dab58613552011ae4ba1
#
_cell.length_a   1.000
_cell.length_b   1.000
_cell.length_c   1.000
_cell.angle_alpha   90.00
_cell.angle_beta   90.00
_cell.angle_gamma   90.00
#
_symmetry.space_group_name_H-M   'P 1'
#
loop_
_entity.id
_entity.type
_entity.pdbx_description
1 polymer ?
#
loop_
_entity_poly.entity_id
_entity_poly.type
_entity_poly.pdbx_seq_one_letter_code
_entity_poly.pdbx_strand_id
1 'polypeptide(L)'
;MVYYKYKKERLNDKFNSAKDFLEEIRKAVKLYCENPNDIIGRGMVGYFSDFTEYIIDICETYLVANDIYNSRLSGVVLIKTAAKYELMDDVLCDFIVKCVILRNRFTHDYYKRDVAQNDIIKFCHS
;
A
#
# COMPACT_ATOMS: atom_id res chain seq x y z
N MET A 1 15.91 1.31 24.81
CA MET A 1 16.90 0.96 23.77
C MET A 1 16.58 -0.33 23.06
N VAL A 2 16.33 -1.44 23.80
CA VAL A 2 15.90 -2.70 23.20
C VAL A 2 14.59 -2.54 22.42
N TYR A 3 13.65 -1.77 22.94
CA TYR A 3 12.37 -1.49 22.31
C TYR A 3 12.51 -0.75 20.98
N TYR A 4 13.40 0.26 20.91
CA TYR A 4 13.68 1.00 19.69
C TYR A 4 14.31 0.11 18.61
N LYS A 5 15.27 -0.71 19.00
CA LYS A 5 15.94 -1.65 18.09
C LYS A 5 14.93 -2.65 17.50
N TYR A 6 14.06 -3.19 18.34
CA TYR A 6 13.01 -4.13 17.91
C TYR A 6 12.09 -3.47 16.87
N LYS A 7 11.66 -2.24 17.11
CA LYS A 7 10.77 -1.53 16.17
C LYS A 7 11.48 -1.24 14.84
N LYS A 8 12.77 -0.92 14.86
CA LYS A 8 13.54 -0.69 13.65
C LYS A 8 13.66 -1.97 12.82
N GLU A 9 13.95 -3.10 13.45
CA GLU A 9 14.01 -4.40 12.78
C GLU A 9 12.65 -4.75 12.16
N ARG A 10 11.58 -4.56 12.90
CA ARG A 10 10.21 -4.81 12.42
C ARG A 10 9.87 -3.92 11.24
N LEU A 11 10.28 -2.66 11.26
CA LEU A 11 10.08 -1.73 10.16
C LEU A 11 10.83 -2.20 8.90
N ASN A 12 12.08 -2.65 9.05
CA ASN A 12 12.86 -3.18 7.93
C ASN A 12 12.22 -4.44 7.33
N ASP A 13 11.68 -5.34 8.17
CA ASP A 13 10.97 -6.54 7.70
C ASP A 13 9.73 -6.16 6.88
N LYS A 14 9.00 -5.15 7.31
CA LYS A 14 7.83 -4.65 6.59
C LYS A 14 8.21 -4.02 5.24
N PHE A 15 9.31 -3.28 5.18
CA PHE A 15 9.83 -2.74 3.93
C PHE A 15 10.20 -3.86 2.95
N ASN A 16 10.86 -4.90 3.42
CA ASN A 16 11.23 -6.04 2.58
C ASN A 16 10.01 -6.77 2.06
N SER A 17 8.99 -6.97 2.89
CA SER A 17 7.73 -7.58 2.47
C SER A 17 7.01 -6.72 1.42
N ALA A 18 7.00 -5.40 1.60
CA ALA A 18 6.40 -4.49 0.63
C ALA A 18 7.11 -4.56 -0.74
N LYS A 19 8.45 -4.66 -0.74
CA LYS A 19 9.22 -4.84 -1.97
C LYS A 19 8.87 -6.15 -2.67
N ASP A 20 8.69 -7.23 -1.92
CA ASP A 20 8.30 -8.52 -2.49
C ASP A 20 6.94 -8.45 -3.16
N PHE A 21 5.95 -7.80 -2.53
CA PHE A 21 4.64 -7.58 -3.14
C PHE A 21 4.73 -6.72 -4.39
N LEU A 22 5.58 -5.72 -4.39
CA LEU A 22 5.79 -4.87 -5.58
C LEU A 22 6.34 -5.69 -6.76
N GLU A 23 7.28 -6.60 -6.50
CA GLU A 23 7.80 -7.51 -7.53
C GLU A 23 6.70 -8.45 -8.05
N GLU A 24 5.83 -8.96 -7.18
CA GLU A 24 4.69 -9.79 -7.59
C GLU A 24 3.71 -8.99 -8.45
N ILE A 25 3.47 -7.71 -8.13
CA ILE A 25 2.64 -6.82 -8.96
C ILE A 25 3.27 -6.66 -10.34
N ARG A 26 4.57 -6.45 -10.43
CA ARG A 26 5.28 -6.31 -11.72
C ARG A 26 5.13 -7.57 -12.58
N LYS A 27 5.27 -8.74 -11.96
CA LYS A 27 5.05 -10.02 -12.66
C LYS A 27 3.60 -10.15 -13.15
N ALA A 28 2.64 -9.79 -12.31
CA ALA A 28 1.22 -9.84 -12.65
C ALA A 28 0.88 -8.90 -13.80
N VAL A 29 1.44 -7.69 -13.80
CA VAL A 29 1.29 -6.72 -14.89
C VAL A 29 1.79 -7.31 -16.20
N LYS A 30 2.97 -7.91 -16.19
CA LYS A 30 3.56 -8.53 -17.39
C LYS A 30 2.68 -9.66 -17.92
N LEU A 31 2.23 -10.54 -17.03
CA LEU A 31 1.36 -11.66 -17.43
C LEU A 31 0.02 -11.15 -17.96
N TYR A 32 -0.56 -10.13 -17.36
CA TYR A 32 -1.81 -9.55 -17.81
C TYR A 32 -1.68 -8.92 -19.20
N CYS A 33 -0.56 -8.26 -19.48
CA CYS A 33 -0.30 -7.70 -20.82
C CYS A 33 -0.18 -8.79 -21.90
N GLU A 34 0.41 -9.94 -21.55
CA GLU A 34 0.56 -11.06 -22.47
C GLU A 34 -0.77 -11.79 -22.70
N ASN A 35 -1.58 -11.92 -21.65
CA ASN A 35 -2.85 -12.65 -21.69
C ASN A 35 -3.84 -12.00 -20.71
N PRO A 36 -4.56 -10.94 -21.15
CA PRO A 36 -5.55 -10.29 -20.29
C PRO A 36 -6.63 -11.28 -19.86
N ASN A 37 -6.69 -11.57 -18.58
CA ASN A 37 -7.61 -12.55 -18.03
C ASN A 37 -7.99 -12.15 -16.60
N ASP A 38 -9.24 -12.47 -16.23
CA ASP A 38 -9.82 -12.04 -14.96
C ASP A 38 -9.07 -12.61 -13.76
N ILE A 39 -8.58 -13.84 -13.85
CA ILE A 39 -7.82 -14.47 -12.76
C ILE A 39 -6.53 -13.72 -12.49
N ILE A 40 -5.79 -13.34 -13.55
CA ILE A 40 -4.56 -12.57 -13.44
C ILE A 40 -4.87 -11.18 -12.90
N GLY A 41 -5.95 -10.55 -13.40
CA GLY A 41 -6.39 -9.25 -12.92
C GLY A 41 -6.73 -9.24 -11.44
N ARG A 42 -7.44 -10.25 -10.97
CA ARG A 42 -7.78 -10.40 -9.54
C ARG A 42 -6.54 -10.65 -8.69
N GLY A 43 -5.59 -11.45 -9.20
CA GLY A 43 -4.31 -11.67 -8.55
C GLY A 43 -3.54 -10.35 -8.38
N MET A 44 -3.51 -9.54 -9.43
CA MET A 44 -2.88 -8.21 -9.40
C MET A 44 -3.52 -7.31 -8.34
N VAL A 45 -4.85 -7.28 -8.27
CA VAL A 45 -5.59 -6.49 -7.27
C VAL A 45 -5.30 -6.99 -5.86
N GLY A 46 -5.21 -8.32 -5.67
CA GLY A 46 -4.85 -8.90 -4.38
C GLY A 46 -3.46 -8.48 -3.92
N TYR A 47 -2.47 -8.57 -4.78
CA TYR A 47 -1.11 -8.11 -4.46
C TYR A 47 -1.07 -6.60 -4.21
N PHE A 48 -1.81 -5.82 -4.98
CA PHE A 48 -1.91 -4.37 -4.78
C PHE A 48 -2.50 -4.05 -3.39
N SER A 49 -3.56 -4.75 -3.01
CA SER A 49 -4.20 -4.56 -1.69
C SER A 49 -3.23 -4.91 -0.57
N ASP A 50 -2.52 -6.02 -0.68
CA ASP A 50 -1.53 -6.44 0.32
C ASP A 50 -0.37 -5.45 0.40
N PHE A 51 0.13 -4.99 -0.73
CA PHE A 51 1.16 -3.96 -0.79
C PHE A 51 0.70 -2.69 -0.05
N THR A 52 -0.53 -2.25 -0.31
CA THR A 52 -1.10 -1.05 0.33
C THR A 52 -1.22 -1.24 1.85
N GLU A 53 -1.65 -2.42 2.31
CA GLU A 53 -1.70 -2.73 3.74
C GLU A 53 -0.33 -2.65 4.39
N TYR A 54 0.70 -3.20 3.74
CA TYR A 54 2.07 -3.13 4.28
C TYR A 54 2.58 -1.69 4.34
N ILE A 55 2.24 -0.86 3.36
CA ILE A 55 2.63 0.56 3.41
C ILE A 55 1.94 1.29 4.57
N ILE A 56 0.67 1.01 4.81
CA ILE A 56 -0.06 1.56 5.96
C ILE A 56 0.62 1.12 7.26
N ASP A 57 0.97 -0.15 7.38
CA ASP A 57 1.67 -0.69 8.55
C ASP A 57 3.05 -0.04 8.75
N ILE A 58 3.77 0.22 7.67
CA ILE A 58 5.07 0.91 7.73
C ILE A 58 4.88 2.32 8.31
N CYS A 59 3.90 3.06 7.81
CA CYS A 59 3.61 4.41 8.30
C CYS A 59 3.21 4.40 9.77
N GLU A 60 2.36 3.46 10.17
CA GLU A 60 1.95 3.32 11.58
C GLU A 60 3.15 2.99 12.46
N THR A 61 3.98 2.02 12.06
CA THR A 61 5.16 1.62 12.82
C THR A 61 6.14 2.78 12.95
N TYR A 62 6.32 3.57 11.88
CA TYR A 62 7.17 4.75 11.89
C TYR A 62 6.67 5.80 12.90
N LEU A 63 5.37 6.07 12.90
CA LEU A 63 4.79 7.05 13.83
C LEU A 63 4.87 6.58 15.27
N VAL A 64 4.63 5.29 15.53
CA VAL A 64 4.78 4.69 16.86
C VAL A 64 6.24 4.82 17.35
N ALA A 65 7.20 4.52 16.49
CA ALA A 65 8.63 4.60 16.83
C ALA A 65 9.07 6.02 17.17
N ASN A 66 8.36 7.03 16.66
CA ASN A 66 8.66 8.45 16.91
C ASN A 66 7.70 9.09 17.92
N ASP A 67 6.92 8.28 18.64
CA ASP A 67 5.96 8.73 19.68
C ASP A 67 4.91 9.72 19.15
N ILE A 68 4.51 9.58 17.88
CA ILE A 68 3.56 10.48 17.22
C ILE A 68 2.21 9.80 17.02
N TYR A 69 2.14 8.47 17.14
CA TYR A 69 0.98 7.68 16.78
C TYR A 69 -0.27 8.07 17.57
N ASN A 70 -1.38 8.19 16.83
CA ASN A 70 -2.72 8.35 17.38
C ASN A 70 -3.62 7.27 16.77
N SER A 71 -4.21 6.41 17.60
CA SER A 71 -5.02 5.27 17.19
C SER A 71 -6.26 5.64 16.36
N ARG A 72 -6.61 6.91 16.28
CA ARG A 72 -7.79 7.39 15.53
C ARG A 72 -7.48 7.78 14.10
N LEU A 73 -6.24 7.66 13.65
CA LEU A 73 -5.87 8.06 12.29
C LEU A 73 -6.42 7.06 11.26
N SER A 74 -7.13 7.57 10.24
CA SER A 74 -7.52 6.78 9.07
C SER A 74 -6.31 6.52 8.17
N GLY A 75 -6.44 5.57 7.23
CA GLY A 75 -5.35 5.24 6.31
C GLY A 75 -4.76 6.45 5.61
N VAL A 76 -5.60 7.30 5.00
CA VAL A 76 -5.15 8.50 4.28
C VAL A 76 -4.48 9.50 5.22
N VAL A 77 -5.09 9.76 6.39
CA VAL A 77 -4.53 10.68 7.38
C VAL A 77 -3.22 10.16 7.93
N LEU A 78 -3.14 8.85 8.16
CA LEU A 78 -1.92 8.18 8.62
C LEU A 78 -0.76 8.41 7.64
N ILE A 79 -0.99 8.22 6.33
CA ILE A 79 0.02 8.43 5.30
C ILE A 79 0.46 9.90 5.26
N LYS A 80 -0.48 10.84 5.28
CA LYS A 80 -0.18 12.27 5.27
C LYS A 80 0.60 12.70 6.52
N THR A 81 0.26 12.12 7.68
CA THR A 81 0.98 12.41 8.93
C THR A 81 2.41 11.88 8.86
N ALA A 82 2.62 10.67 8.34
CA ALA A 82 3.96 10.12 8.16
C ALA A 82 4.81 10.99 7.22
N ALA A 83 4.22 11.51 6.15
CA ALA A 83 4.90 12.41 5.23
C ALA A 83 5.27 13.74 5.92
N LYS A 84 4.39 14.28 6.74
CA LYS A 84 4.64 15.49 7.52
C LYS A 84 5.86 15.34 8.43
N TYR A 85 6.07 14.14 8.97
CA TYR A 85 7.22 13.82 9.82
C TYR A 85 8.36 13.18 9.02
N GLU A 86 8.42 13.46 7.72
CA GLU A 86 9.57 13.23 6.85
C GLU A 86 9.86 11.76 6.49
N LEU A 87 8.88 10.86 6.64
CA LEU A 87 9.05 9.48 6.16
C LEU A 87 9.16 9.42 4.64
N MET A 88 8.46 10.31 3.94
CA MET A 88 8.41 10.34 2.49
C MET A 88 8.22 11.78 1.99
N ASP A 89 8.55 12.03 0.73
CA ASP A 89 8.28 13.33 0.10
C ASP A 89 6.82 13.45 -0.36
N ASP A 90 6.44 14.63 -0.84
CA ASP A 90 5.06 14.92 -1.24
C ASP A 90 4.64 14.09 -2.46
N VAL A 91 5.54 13.83 -3.39
CA VAL A 91 5.27 13.05 -4.59
C VAL A 91 4.92 11.61 -4.23
N LEU A 92 5.73 11.00 -3.38
CA LEU A 92 5.47 9.64 -2.88
C LEU A 92 4.21 9.59 -2.03
N CYS A 93 4.00 10.61 -1.18
CA CYS A 93 2.78 10.72 -0.36
C CYS A 93 1.52 10.70 -1.24
N ASP A 94 1.48 11.52 -2.28
CA ASP A 94 0.34 11.59 -3.20
C ASP A 94 0.11 10.25 -3.89
N PHE A 95 1.16 9.56 -4.30
CA PHE A 95 1.08 8.24 -4.91
C PHE A 95 0.47 7.21 -3.93
N ILE A 96 0.98 7.17 -2.70
CA ILE A 96 0.49 6.22 -1.68
C ILE A 96 -0.96 6.53 -1.29
N VAL A 97 -1.33 7.81 -1.20
CA VAL A 97 -2.73 8.20 -0.92
C VAL A 97 -3.66 7.65 -2.01
N LYS A 98 -3.27 7.74 -3.27
CA LYS A 98 -4.04 7.14 -4.37
C LYS A 98 -4.18 5.63 -4.22
N CYS A 99 -3.12 4.95 -3.81
CA CYS A 99 -3.17 3.50 -3.53
C CYS A 99 -4.23 3.18 -2.47
N VAL A 100 -4.24 3.93 -1.38
CA VAL A 100 -5.20 3.73 -0.28
C VAL A 100 -6.63 3.98 -0.75
N ILE A 101 -6.87 5.06 -1.50
CA ILE A 101 -8.20 5.39 -2.02
C ILE A 101 -8.70 4.28 -2.95
N LEU A 102 -7.88 3.81 -3.87
CA LEU A 102 -8.25 2.75 -4.81
C LEU A 102 -8.56 1.45 -4.09
N ARG A 103 -7.71 1.07 -3.12
CA ARG A 103 -7.92 -0.13 -2.32
C ARG A 103 -9.23 -0.04 -1.53
N ASN A 104 -9.51 1.12 -0.94
CA ASN A 104 -10.73 1.32 -0.16
C ASN A 104 -11.99 1.22 -1.03
N ARG A 105 -11.96 1.75 -2.24
CA ARG A 105 -13.08 1.59 -3.19
C ARG A 105 -13.33 0.13 -3.49
N PHE A 106 -12.29 -0.64 -3.76
CA PHE A 106 -12.42 -2.07 -4.06
C PHE A 106 -12.99 -2.84 -2.86
N THR A 107 -12.55 -2.50 -1.64
CA THR A 107 -12.95 -3.19 -0.42
C THR A 107 -14.37 -2.84 0.03
N HIS A 108 -14.78 -1.56 -0.10
CA HIS A 108 -16.00 -1.07 0.52
C HIS A 108 -17.14 -0.80 -0.47
N ASP A 109 -16.84 -0.69 -1.75
CA ASP A 109 -17.82 -0.28 -2.77
C ASP A 109 -18.28 -1.49 -3.58
N TYR A 110 -19.07 -2.36 -2.95
CA TYR A 110 -19.48 -3.64 -3.51
C TYR A 110 -20.18 -3.52 -4.87
N TYR A 111 -20.95 -2.44 -5.08
CA TYR A 111 -21.71 -2.24 -6.32
C TYR A 111 -20.83 -1.84 -7.50
N LYS A 112 -19.65 -1.34 -7.23
CA LYS A 112 -18.71 -0.84 -8.25
C LYS A 112 -17.37 -1.57 -8.22
N ARG A 113 -17.38 -2.81 -7.70
CA ARG A 113 -16.15 -3.58 -7.54
C ARG A 113 -15.42 -3.80 -8.87
N ASP A 114 -16.17 -4.07 -9.95
CA ASP A 114 -15.56 -4.25 -11.28
C ASP A 114 -14.88 -2.98 -11.78
N VAL A 115 -15.50 -1.82 -11.56
CA VAL A 115 -14.91 -0.52 -11.91
C VAL A 115 -13.66 -0.28 -11.09
N ALA A 116 -13.71 -0.53 -9.79
CA ALA A 116 -12.56 -0.38 -8.89
C ALA A 116 -11.42 -1.32 -9.29
N GLN A 117 -11.73 -2.56 -9.64
CA GLN A 117 -10.74 -3.53 -10.12
C GLN A 117 -10.04 -3.01 -11.37
N ASN A 118 -10.80 -2.53 -12.36
CA ASN A 118 -10.25 -1.99 -13.59
C ASN A 118 -9.38 -0.75 -13.34
N ASP A 119 -9.79 0.12 -12.43
CA ASP A 119 -9.01 1.30 -12.06
C ASP A 119 -7.68 0.92 -11.41
N ILE A 120 -7.67 -0.10 -10.55
CA ILE A 120 -6.45 -0.62 -9.93
C ILE A 120 -5.53 -1.21 -11.00
N ILE A 121 -6.07 -2.00 -11.93
CA ILE A 121 -5.28 -2.59 -13.01
C ILE A 121 -4.62 -1.51 -13.86
N LYS A 122 -5.37 -0.48 -14.24
CA LYS A 122 -4.83 0.67 -14.98
C LYS A 122 -3.73 1.39 -14.18
N PHE A 123 -3.96 1.58 -12.90
CA PHE A 123 -3.00 2.23 -12.01
C PHE A 123 -1.70 1.43 -11.92
N CYS A 124 -1.79 0.10 -11.82
CA CYS A 124 -0.61 -0.76 -11.76
C CYS A 124 0.23 -0.72 -13.06
N HIS A 125 -0.40 -0.40 -14.19
CA HIS A 125 0.28 -0.27 -15.48
C HIS A 125 0.96 1.09 -15.69
N SER A 126 0.66 2.05 -14.85
CA SER A 126 1.22 3.41 -14.98
C SER A 126 2.60 3.59 -14.37
#